data_5b4d724f4a5f6a21b710e9e24dd9e6c4
#
_entry.id   5b4d724f4a5f6a21b710e9e24dd9e6c4
#
_cell.length_a   1.000
_cell.length_b   1.000
_cell.length_c   1.000
_cell.angle_alpha   90.00
_cell.angle_beta   90.00
_cell.angle_gamma   90.00
#
_symmetry.space_group_name_H-M   'P 1'
#
loop_
_entity.id
_entity.type
_entity.pdbx_description
1 polymer ?
#
loop_
_entity_poly.entity_id
_entity_poly.type
_entity_poly.pdbx_seq_one_letter_code
_entity_poly.pdbx_strand_id
1 'polypeptide(L)'
;IGTGGHSYRKVYDVVNHELSHASHFSQVGSAHRAKYISYIMTYGSYGNGTGKNAELCGIGEMWGYSMGHIRAYEKYNPSGLLDDYPDVHTWLKPHVFWDLQRDKVLTKKQIYDCLVVGVDTYDRLVAKMYEKYPEKADEIEKAFTDNGITPNVPKPDTGDLTHDAFYTNKTVSSSFVFSGNNILTRNVTVTNSAKLTFRANKSVTINSPFTINQDRK
;
A
#
# COMPACT_ATOMS: atom_id res chain seq x y z
N ILE A 1 26.42 -19.01 -8.31
CA ILE A 1 26.45 -17.76 -7.53
C ILE A 1 27.52 -17.95 -6.48
N GLY A 2 28.68 -17.30 -6.66
CA GLY A 2 29.79 -17.38 -5.71
C GLY A 2 29.38 -16.68 -4.40
N THR A 3 29.56 -17.31 -3.27
CA THR A 3 29.22 -16.75 -1.96
C THR A 3 30.20 -15.67 -1.49
N GLY A 4 31.24 -15.36 -2.27
CA GLY A 4 32.13 -14.18 -2.15
C GLY A 4 32.40 -13.61 -0.75
N GLY A 5 32.44 -14.44 0.30
CA GLY A 5 32.64 -14.02 1.67
C GLY A 5 31.37 -13.56 2.40
N HIS A 6 30.20 -13.62 1.77
CA HIS A 6 28.92 -13.29 2.44
C HIS A 6 28.39 -14.46 3.26
N SER A 7 27.77 -14.15 4.42
CA SER A 7 27.09 -15.18 5.22
C SER A 7 25.91 -15.79 4.45
N TYR A 8 25.57 -17.05 4.73
CA TYR A 8 24.38 -17.70 4.13
C TYR A 8 23.09 -16.90 4.33
N ARG A 9 22.97 -16.23 5.47
CA ARG A 9 21.85 -15.32 5.74
C ARG A 9 21.77 -14.19 4.71
N LYS A 10 22.93 -13.56 4.38
CA LYS A 10 22.95 -12.47 3.39
C LYS A 10 22.63 -12.96 1.98
N VAL A 11 23.14 -14.13 1.60
CA VAL A 11 22.80 -14.73 0.30
C VAL A 11 21.30 -15.03 0.22
N TYR A 12 20.73 -15.57 1.29
CA TYR A 12 19.29 -15.88 1.37
C TYR A 12 18.42 -14.61 1.31
N ASP A 13 18.84 -13.54 1.98
CA ASP A 13 18.22 -12.22 1.92
C ASP A 13 18.18 -11.71 0.46
N VAL A 14 19.34 -11.65 -0.22
CA VAL A 14 19.43 -11.18 -1.60
C VAL A 14 18.59 -12.03 -2.55
N VAL A 15 18.65 -13.36 -2.44
CA VAL A 15 17.83 -14.25 -3.29
C VAL A 15 16.34 -13.98 -3.12
N ASN A 16 15.86 -13.82 -1.88
CA ASN A 16 14.45 -13.52 -1.64
C ASN A 16 14.07 -12.10 -2.07
N HIS A 17 14.97 -11.14 -1.99
CA HIS A 17 14.80 -9.80 -2.56
C HIS A 17 14.50 -9.89 -4.07
N GLU A 18 15.35 -10.56 -4.85
CA GLU A 18 15.17 -10.72 -6.29
C GLU A 18 13.89 -11.52 -6.65
N LEU A 19 13.60 -12.57 -5.90
CA LEU A 19 12.34 -13.32 -6.08
C LEU A 19 11.11 -12.47 -5.81
N SER A 20 11.22 -11.52 -4.89
CA SER A 20 10.14 -10.58 -4.58
C SER A 20 9.90 -9.61 -5.73
N HIS A 21 10.94 -9.10 -6.38
CA HIS A 21 10.81 -8.34 -7.62
C HIS A 21 10.14 -9.16 -8.72
N ALA A 22 10.57 -10.42 -8.91
CA ALA A 22 9.97 -11.30 -9.91
C ALA A 22 8.48 -11.51 -9.65
N SER A 23 8.07 -11.72 -8.39
CA SER A 23 6.66 -11.85 -8.00
C SER A 23 5.86 -10.58 -8.28
N HIS A 24 6.40 -9.41 -7.91
CA HIS A 24 5.76 -8.12 -8.15
C HIS A 24 5.59 -7.85 -9.65
N PHE A 25 6.64 -8.05 -10.44
CA PHE A 25 6.56 -7.84 -11.89
C PHE A 25 5.62 -8.81 -12.59
N SER A 26 5.49 -10.04 -12.09
CA SER A 26 4.46 -10.97 -12.57
C SER A 26 3.05 -10.45 -12.34
N GLN A 27 2.80 -9.78 -11.22
CA GLN A 27 1.49 -9.24 -10.88
C GLN A 27 1.14 -7.95 -11.63
N VAL A 28 2.10 -7.03 -11.78
CA VAL A 28 1.86 -5.70 -12.38
C VAL A 28 2.13 -5.65 -13.89
N GLY A 29 2.78 -6.65 -14.45
CA GLY A 29 2.99 -6.82 -15.88
C GLY A 29 4.16 -6.00 -16.48
N SER A 30 4.35 -6.19 -17.78
CA SER A 30 5.52 -5.68 -18.52
C SER A 30 5.60 -4.16 -18.58
N ALA A 31 4.47 -3.46 -18.70
CA ALA A 31 4.45 -2.00 -18.77
C ALA A 31 4.96 -1.34 -17.47
N HIS A 32 4.60 -1.88 -16.32
CA HIS A 32 5.10 -1.42 -15.02
C HIS A 32 6.60 -1.70 -14.90
N ARG A 33 7.01 -2.93 -15.24
CA ARG A 33 8.43 -3.33 -15.24
C ARG A 33 9.27 -2.43 -16.16
N ALA A 34 8.76 -2.08 -17.35
CA ALA A 34 9.48 -1.18 -18.25
C ALA A 34 9.71 0.21 -17.64
N LYS A 35 8.74 0.77 -16.91
CA LYS A 35 8.90 2.05 -16.20
C LYS A 35 9.96 1.93 -15.08
N TYR A 36 9.96 0.84 -14.33
CA TYR A 36 10.95 0.57 -13.29
C TYR A 36 12.37 0.49 -13.88
N ILE A 37 12.57 -0.30 -14.92
CA ILE A 37 13.86 -0.42 -15.61
C ILE A 37 14.30 0.93 -16.20
N SER A 38 13.37 1.67 -16.82
CA SER A 38 13.67 3.00 -17.37
C SER A 38 14.18 3.96 -16.29
N TYR A 39 13.62 3.93 -15.09
CA TYR A 39 14.11 4.75 -13.98
C TYR A 39 15.55 4.39 -13.60
N ILE A 40 15.84 3.11 -13.38
CA ILE A 40 17.20 2.63 -13.04
C ILE A 40 18.21 2.98 -14.13
N MET A 41 17.85 2.80 -15.39
CA MET A 41 18.73 3.13 -16.52
C MET A 41 18.98 4.63 -16.65
N THR A 42 18.00 5.46 -16.33
CA THR A 42 18.10 6.93 -16.45
C THR A 42 18.94 7.54 -15.32
N TYR A 43 18.72 7.07 -14.09
CA TYR A 43 19.31 7.70 -12.90
C TYR A 43 20.48 6.92 -12.29
N GLY A 44 20.80 5.74 -12.84
CA GLY A 44 21.85 4.85 -12.35
C GLY A 44 21.50 4.21 -11.00
N SER A 45 21.67 2.88 -10.89
CA SER A 45 21.33 2.14 -9.66
C SER A 45 19.90 2.49 -9.19
N TYR A 46 19.76 2.99 -7.97
CA TYR A 46 18.46 3.39 -7.42
C TYR A 46 18.16 4.90 -7.55
N GLY A 47 19.03 5.68 -8.18
CA GLY A 47 18.87 7.12 -8.24
C GLY A 47 18.87 7.78 -6.86
N ASN A 48 18.11 8.88 -6.74
CA ASN A 48 18.04 9.68 -5.51
C ASN A 48 16.59 9.94 -5.03
N GLY A 49 15.63 9.19 -5.54
CA GLY A 49 14.21 9.34 -5.18
C GLY A 49 13.48 10.47 -5.89
N THR A 50 14.10 11.09 -6.89
CA THR A 50 13.47 12.16 -7.67
C THR A 50 13.23 11.74 -9.12
N GLY A 51 12.40 12.53 -9.80
CA GLY A 51 12.13 12.33 -11.21
C GLY A 51 11.01 11.34 -11.50
N LYS A 52 10.75 11.17 -12.80
CA LYS A 52 9.65 10.32 -13.26
C LYS A 52 9.87 8.86 -12.87
N ASN A 53 8.87 8.22 -12.30
CA ASN A 53 8.86 6.83 -11.82
C ASN A 53 9.73 6.56 -10.57
N ALA A 54 10.19 7.59 -9.84
CA ALA A 54 10.94 7.39 -8.60
C ALA A 54 10.13 6.58 -7.57
N GLU A 55 8.91 6.99 -7.26
CA GLU A 55 8.06 6.28 -6.29
C GLU A 55 7.71 4.85 -6.75
N LEU A 56 7.50 4.66 -8.06
CA LEU A 56 7.30 3.32 -8.62
C LEU A 56 8.51 2.41 -8.34
N CYS A 57 9.73 2.93 -8.55
CA CYS A 57 10.96 2.23 -8.19
C CYS A 57 11.04 2.02 -6.68
N GLY A 58 10.76 3.06 -5.88
CA GLY A 58 10.73 3.00 -4.42
C GLY A 58 9.81 1.91 -3.89
N ILE A 59 8.59 1.78 -4.42
CA ILE A 59 7.62 0.74 -4.03
C ILE A 59 8.17 -0.67 -4.36
N GLY A 60 8.76 -0.84 -5.54
CA GLY A 60 9.39 -2.10 -5.93
C GLY A 60 10.52 -2.50 -5.00
N GLU A 61 11.39 -1.54 -4.64
CA GLU A 61 12.50 -1.76 -3.73
C GLU A 61 12.03 -1.97 -2.27
N MET A 62 11.01 -1.25 -1.84
CA MET A 62 10.37 -1.50 -0.53
C MET A 62 9.94 -2.96 -0.42
N TRP A 63 9.32 -3.50 -1.45
CA TRP A 63 8.90 -4.91 -1.48
C TRP A 63 10.10 -5.86 -1.50
N GLY A 64 11.06 -5.63 -2.38
CA GLY A 64 12.27 -6.45 -2.50
C GLY A 64 13.04 -6.55 -1.19
N TYR A 65 13.45 -5.41 -0.65
CA TYR A 65 14.23 -5.35 0.59
C TYR A 65 13.48 -5.91 1.79
N SER A 66 12.22 -5.52 1.98
CA SER A 66 11.44 -6.00 3.12
C SER A 66 11.27 -7.51 3.08
N MET A 67 10.91 -8.07 1.93
CA MET A 67 10.70 -9.51 1.82
C MET A 67 11.99 -10.31 1.92
N GLY A 68 13.08 -9.83 1.33
CA GLY A 68 14.40 -10.43 1.49
C GLY A 68 14.76 -10.55 2.95
N HIS A 69 14.66 -9.45 3.66
CA HIS A 69 15.05 -9.37 5.07
C HIS A 69 14.12 -10.17 5.98
N ILE A 70 12.80 -10.04 5.83
CA ILE A 70 11.81 -10.79 6.62
C ILE A 70 12.01 -12.30 6.45
N ARG A 71 12.22 -12.78 5.21
CA ARG A 71 12.44 -14.20 4.94
C ARG A 71 13.75 -14.71 5.54
N ALA A 72 14.82 -13.90 5.45
CA ALA A 72 16.09 -14.23 6.08
C ALA A 72 15.95 -14.28 7.60
N TYR A 73 15.19 -13.36 8.16
CA TYR A 73 14.89 -13.31 9.59
C TYR A 73 14.10 -14.54 10.05
N GLU A 74 13.00 -14.84 9.41
CA GLU A 74 12.17 -16.03 9.70
C GLU A 74 13.00 -17.32 9.68
N LYS A 75 13.97 -17.42 8.76
CA LYS A 75 14.80 -18.63 8.62
C LYS A 75 15.93 -18.74 9.63
N TYR A 76 16.59 -17.62 9.97
CA TYR A 76 17.83 -17.65 10.73
C TYR A 76 17.72 -17.06 12.14
N ASN A 77 16.58 -16.49 12.51
CA ASN A 77 16.32 -16.00 13.84
C ASN A 77 15.35 -16.93 14.59
N PRO A 78 15.84 -17.74 15.55
CA PRO A 78 14.99 -18.68 16.28
C PRO A 78 13.98 -18.00 17.22
N SER A 79 14.19 -16.74 17.60
CA SER A 79 13.25 -15.99 18.45
C SER A 79 11.97 -15.60 17.72
N GLY A 80 12.01 -15.55 16.37
CA GLY A 80 10.89 -15.14 15.51
C GLY A 80 10.46 -13.67 15.69
N LEU A 81 11.18 -12.90 16.53
CA LEU A 81 10.93 -11.48 16.70
C LEU A 81 11.66 -10.71 15.60
N LEU A 82 10.94 -9.81 14.94
CA LEU A 82 11.54 -8.88 14.00
C LEU A 82 12.21 -7.76 14.80
N ASP A 83 13.53 -7.72 14.74
CA ASP A 83 14.34 -6.64 15.33
C ASP A 83 14.42 -5.45 14.38
N ASP A 84 15.25 -4.46 14.73
CA ASP A 84 15.48 -3.30 13.86
C ASP A 84 16.00 -3.69 12.48
N TYR A 85 15.44 -3.07 11.50
CA TYR A 85 15.84 -3.24 10.12
C TYR A 85 17.12 -2.41 9.85
N PRO A 86 18.17 -2.98 9.29
CA PRO A 86 19.36 -2.21 8.96
C PRO A 86 19.04 -1.15 7.89
N ASP A 87 19.56 0.07 8.07
CA ASP A 87 19.47 1.14 7.09
C ASP A 87 19.97 0.67 5.73
N VAL A 88 19.19 0.92 4.67
CA VAL A 88 19.55 0.53 3.32
C VAL A 88 19.95 1.78 2.53
N HIS A 89 19.05 2.44 1.88
CA HIS A 89 19.29 3.68 1.15
C HIS A 89 18.38 4.77 1.68
N THR A 90 18.89 5.98 1.78
CA THR A 90 18.21 7.11 2.45
C THR A 90 16.83 7.45 1.93
N TRP A 91 16.56 7.19 0.65
CA TRP A 91 15.26 7.49 0.05
C TRP A 91 14.36 6.26 -0.17
N LEU A 92 14.93 5.06 -0.23
CA LEU A 92 14.17 3.81 -0.20
C LEU A 92 13.62 3.58 1.21
N LYS A 93 12.39 3.14 1.33
CA LYS A 93 11.66 3.07 2.61
C LYS A 93 11.19 1.65 2.93
N PRO A 94 12.08 0.65 2.95
CA PRO A 94 11.70 -0.74 3.22
C PRO A 94 11.09 -0.93 4.61
N HIS A 95 11.42 -0.07 5.57
CA HIS A 95 10.86 -0.07 6.90
C HIS A 95 9.33 0.02 6.93
N VAL A 96 8.69 0.69 5.96
CA VAL A 96 7.23 0.75 5.90
C VAL A 96 6.61 -0.65 5.90
N PHE A 97 7.04 -1.53 5.01
CA PHE A 97 6.50 -2.88 4.95
C PHE A 97 7.01 -3.78 6.08
N TRP A 98 8.19 -3.49 6.59
CA TRP A 98 8.72 -4.12 7.78
C TRP A 98 7.87 -3.82 9.01
N ASP A 99 7.57 -2.54 9.27
CA ASP A 99 6.75 -2.10 10.39
C ASP A 99 5.34 -2.66 10.30
N LEU A 100 4.70 -2.59 9.12
CA LEU A 100 3.38 -3.19 8.92
C LEU A 100 3.33 -4.67 9.29
N GLN A 101 4.43 -5.40 9.13
CA GLN A 101 4.48 -6.82 9.48
C GLN A 101 4.93 -7.07 10.92
N ARG A 102 5.95 -6.36 11.41
CA ARG A 102 6.41 -6.45 12.79
C ARG A 102 5.26 -6.17 13.76
N ASP A 103 4.49 -5.12 13.47
CA ASP A 103 3.38 -4.67 14.32
C ASP A 103 2.06 -5.43 14.03
N LYS A 104 2.13 -6.44 13.16
CA LYS A 104 0.99 -7.30 12.78
C LYS A 104 -0.20 -6.52 12.20
N VAL A 105 0.06 -5.38 11.59
CA VAL A 105 -0.95 -4.56 10.90
C VAL A 105 -1.43 -5.26 9.64
N LEU A 106 -0.50 -5.62 8.75
CA LEU A 106 -0.76 -6.37 7.52
C LEU A 106 0.19 -7.56 7.37
N THR A 107 -0.31 -8.66 6.89
CA THR A 107 0.50 -9.82 6.50
C THR A 107 1.22 -9.57 5.16
N LYS A 108 2.27 -10.35 4.87
CA LYS A 108 2.97 -10.33 3.56
C LYS A 108 2.01 -10.45 2.39
N LYS A 109 1.03 -11.34 2.51
CA LYS A 109 0.02 -11.54 1.46
C LYS A 109 -0.86 -10.30 1.29
N GLN A 110 -1.30 -9.69 2.36
CA GLN A 110 -2.13 -8.49 2.32
C GLN A 110 -1.39 -7.30 1.69
N ILE A 111 -0.11 -7.11 2.01
CA ILE A 111 0.73 -6.11 1.35
C ILE A 111 0.86 -6.44 -0.14
N TYR A 112 1.21 -7.68 -0.48
CA TYR A 112 1.32 -8.12 -1.87
C TYR A 112 0.04 -7.88 -2.68
N ASP A 113 -1.12 -8.16 -2.10
CA ASP A 113 -2.42 -7.95 -2.75
C ASP A 113 -2.72 -6.46 -3.02
N CYS A 114 -1.95 -5.53 -2.45
CA CYS A 114 -2.03 -4.10 -2.74
C CYS A 114 -1.06 -3.66 -3.85
N LEU A 115 -0.05 -4.46 -4.19
CA LEU A 115 0.94 -4.17 -5.23
C LEU A 115 0.40 -4.54 -6.61
N VAL A 116 -0.61 -3.82 -7.07
CA VAL A 116 -1.34 -4.15 -8.31
C VAL A 116 -1.07 -3.12 -9.42
N VAL A 117 -1.51 -3.43 -10.63
CA VAL A 117 -1.43 -2.53 -11.78
C VAL A 117 -2.01 -1.16 -11.42
N GLY A 118 -1.29 -0.09 -11.75
CA GLY A 118 -1.70 1.29 -11.46
C GLY A 118 -1.25 1.84 -10.11
N VAL A 119 -0.67 1.01 -9.23
CA VAL A 119 -0.04 1.45 -7.98
C VAL A 119 1.42 1.80 -8.28
N ASP A 120 1.66 3.05 -8.65
CA ASP A 120 2.96 3.59 -9.06
C ASP A 120 3.38 4.84 -8.29
N THR A 121 2.60 5.23 -7.26
CA THR A 121 2.93 6.27 -6.28
C THR A 121 2.60 5.80 -4.87
N TYR A 122 3.23 6.42 -3.87
CA TYR A 122 2.94 6.11 -2.46
C TYR A 122 1.47 6.41 -2.12
N ASP A 123 0.91 7.50 -2.62
CA ASP A 123 -0.50 7.83 -2.42
C ASP A 123 -1.43 6.75 -2.97
N ARG A 124 -1.15 6.22 -4.17
CA ARG A 124 -1.93 5.12 -4.75
C ARG A 124 -1.78 3.81 -3.97
N LEU A 125 -0.59 3.56 -3.42
CA LEU A 125 -0.36 2.40 -2.57
C LEU A 125 -1.18 2.51 -1.27
N VAL A 126 -1.13 3.65 -0.60
CA VAL A 126 -1.91 3.91 0.61
C VAL A 126 -3.41 3.85 0.32
N ALA A 127 -3.86 4.48 -0.77
CA ALA A 127 -5.26 4.40 -1.19
C ALA A 127 -5.72 2.95 -1.42
N LYS A 128 -4.86 2.12 -2.02
CA LYS A 128 -5.16 0.70 -2.23
C LYS A 128 -5.19 -0.09 -0.92
N MET A 129 -4.30 0.23 0.01
CA MET A 129 -4.32 -0.37 1.35
C MET A 129 -5.57 0.05 2.13
N TYR A 130 -5.96 1.31 2.09
CA TYR A 130 -7.19 1.80 2.70
C TYR A 130 -8.46 1.19 2.09
N GLU A 131 -8.47 1.00 0.76
CA GLU A 131 -9.58 0.33 0.07
C GLU A 131 -9.78 -1.11 0.58
N LYS A 132 -8.69 -1.83 0.81
CA LYS A 132 -8.74 -3.24 1.19
C LYS A 132 -8.84 -3.47 2.70
N TYR A 133 -8.23 -2.58 3.48
CA TYR A 133 -8.09 -2.73 4.93
C TYR A 133 -8.41 -1.40 5.63
N PRO A 134 -9.63 -0.86 5.45
CA PRO A 134 -9.99 0.44 6.00
C PRO A 134 -9.91 0.49 7.53
N GLU A 135 -10.13 -0.64 8.22
CA GLU A 135 -10.00 -0.76 9.66
C GLU A 135 -8.56 -0.64 10.19
N LYS A 136 -7.59 -0.64 9.29
CA LYS A 136 -6.16 -0.51 9.58
C LYS A 136 -5.59 0.83 9.10
N ALA A 137 -6.45 1.78 8.76
CA ALA A 137 -6.02 3.02 8.13
C ALA A 137 -5.07 3.84 9.00
N ASP A 138 -5.30 3.89 10.32
CA ASP A 138 -4.45 4.65 11.24
C ASP A 138 -3.06 4.02 11.37
N GLU A 139 -2.99 2.70 11.51
CA GLU A 139 -1.74 1.98 11.61
C GLU A 139 -0.97 1.99 10.28
N ILE A 140 -1.67 1.93 9.14
CA ILE A 140 -1.07 2.05 7.80
C ILE A 140 -0.48 3.44 7.64
N GLU A 141 -1.25 4.51 7.91
CA GLU A 141 -0.75 5.89 7.83
C GLU A 141 0.48 6.08 8.73
N LYS A 142 0.40 5.57 9.97
CA LYS A 142 1.52 5.64 10.92
C LYS A 142 2.78 4.99 10.36
N ALA A 143 2.70 3.80 9.77
CA ALA A 143 3.86 3.13 9.19
C ALA A 143 4.51 3.95 8.06
N PHE A 144 3.72 4.65 7.25
CA PHE A 144 4.23 5.55 6.20
C PHE A 144 4.84 6.82 6.79
N THR A 145 4.16 7.48 7.72
CA THR A 145 4.61 8.76 8.32
C THR A 145 5.85 8.59 9.18
N ASP A 146 5.94 7.54 9.97
CA ASP A 146 7.13 7.23 10.76
C ASP A 146 8.37 7.03 9.88
N ASN A 147 8.17 6.62 8.64
CA ASN A 147 9.22 6.43 7.64
C ASN A 147 9.38 7.64 6.70
N GLY A 148 8.80 8.80 7.04
CA GLY A 148 8.97 10.05 6.31
C GLY A 148 8.19 10.15 5.00
N ILE A 149 7.16 9.34 4.82
CA ILE A 149 6.18 9.45 3.72
C ILE A 149 4.88 9.98 4.31
N THR A 150 4.48 11.18 3.94
CA THR A 150 3.19 11.75 4.36
C THR A 150 2.17 11.52 3.25
N PRO A 151 1.25 10.54 3.38
CA PRO A 151 0.25 10.28 2.35
C PRO A 151 -0.73 11.44 2.22
N ASN A 152 -1.01 11.83 0.98
CA ASN A 152 -2.07 12.79 0.66
C ASN A 152 -3.33 12.05 0.17
N VAL A 153 -3.82 11.14 1.01
CA VAL A 153 -4.98 10.28 0.72
C VAL A 153 -6.00 10.45 1.84
N PRO A 154 -7.27 10.75 1.50
CA PRO A 154 -8.32 10.80 2.50
C PRO A 154 -8.41 9.47 3.24
N LYS A 155 -8.30 9.52 4.56
CA LYS A 155 -8.48 8.35 5.40
C LYS A 155 -9.93 7.85 5.27
N PRO A 156 -10.17 6.53 5.13
CA PRO A 156 -11.51 6.01 5.19
C PRO A 156 -12.11 6.34 6.56
N ASP A 157 -13.36 6.74 6.55
CA ASP A 157 -14.12 6.81 7.80
C ASP A 157 -14.32 5.37 8.30
N THR A 158 -13.48 4.97 9.21
CA THR A 158 -13.57 3.68 9.90
C THR A 158 -14.52 3.73 11.07
N GLY A 159 -15.33 4.81 11.12
CA GLY A 159 -16.29 5.10 12.16
C GLY A 159 -16.91 3.84 12.76
N ASP A 160 -17.02 3.86 14.05
CA ASP A 160 -17.47 2.77 14.91
C ASP A 160 -18.61 1.97 14.26
N LEU A 161 -18.30 0.73 13.79
CA LEU A 161 -19.31 -0.16 13.20
C LEU A 161 -20.40 -0.57 14.19
N THR A 162 -20.31 -0.15 15.44
CA THR A 162 -21.33 -0.37 16.47
C THR A 162 -22.41 0.70 16.45
N HIS A 163 -22.15 1.88 15.86
CA HIS A 163 -23.09 2.99 15.80
C HIS A 163 -23.72 3.14 14.41
N ASP A 164 -24.95 3.60 14.37
CA ASP A 164 -25.63 3.96 13.14
C ASP A 164 -25.03 5.25 12.57
N ALA A 165 -24.80 5.26 11.26
CA ALA A 165 -24.11 6.33 10.57
C ALA A 165 -25.01 6.98 9.50
N PHE A 166 -24.92 8.31 9.42
CA PHE A 166 -25.71 9.11 8.49
C PHE A 166 -24.78 9.81 7.49
N TYR A 167 -24.88 9.45 6.22
CA TYR A 167 -24.12 10.08 5.15
C TYR A 167 -25.06 10.91 4.26
N THR A 168 -25.22 12.18 4.62
CA THR A 168 -26.26 13.04 4.02
C THR A 168 -25.66 14.36 3.51
N ASN A 169 -26.27 14.91 2.46
CA ASN A 169 -25.92 16.21 1.87
C ASN A 169 -24.42 16.28 1.48
N LYS A 170 -23.92 15.26 0.79
CA LYS A 170 -22.51 15.14 0.41
C LYS A 170 -22.31 15.08 -1.09
N THR A 171 -21.26 15.74 -1.56
CA THR A 171 -20.71 15.54 -2.90
C THR A 171 -19.38 14.82 -2.77
N VAL A 172 -19.24 13.69 -3.45
CA VAL A 172 -18.05 12.84 -3.45
C VAL A 172 -17.36 13.00 -4.79
N SER A 173 -16.22 13.67 -4.80
CA SER A 173 -15.39 13.93 -5.98
C SER A 173 -14.11 13.09 -6.03
N SER A 174 -13.80 12.37 -4.96
CA SER A 174 -12.69 11.42 -4.85
C SER A 174 -13.19 10.11 -4.23
N SER A 175 -12.49 9.01 -4.47
CA SER A 175 -12.90 7.71 -3.91
C SER A 175 -12.86 7.72 -2.39
N PHE A 176 -13.93 7.23 -1.77
CA PHE A 176 -14.14 7.29 -0.32
C PHE A 176 -14.88 6.06 0.19
N VAL A 177 -14.54 5.61 1.41
CA VAL A 177 -15.23 4.54 2.13
C VAL A 177 -15.94 5.14 3.35
N PHE A 178 -17.23 4.88 3.50
CA PHE A 178 -18.03 5.29 4.65
C PHE A 178 -18.54 4.07 5.41
N SER A 179 -18.34 4.03 6.72
CA SER A 179 -18.59 2.86 7.55
C SER A 179 -19.62 3.13 8.64
N GLY A 180 -20.37 2.10 9.06
CA GLY A 180 -21.33 2.17 10.16
C GLY A 180 -22.02 0.83 10.42
N ASN A 181 -22.80 0.73 11.52
CA ASN A 181 -23.61 -0.45 11.82
C ASN A 181 -24.81 -0.54 10.86
N ASN A 182 -25.64 0.49 10.87
CA ASN A 182 -26.60 0.77 9.82
C ASN A 182 -26.20 2.09 9.15
N ILE A 183 -26.12 2.13 7.85
CA ILE A 183 -25.81 3.34 7.10
C ILE A 183 -27.08 3.84 6.43
N LEU A 184 -27.45 5.09 6.70
CA LEU A 184 -28.52 5.77 5.99
C LEU A 184 -27.93 6.90 5.16
N THR A 185 -28.22 6.90 3.86
CA THR A 185 -27.79 7.97 2.95
C THR A 185 -28.97 8.76 2.44
N ARG A 186 -28.76 10.06 2.22
CA ARG A 186 -29.73 10.95 1.59
C ARG A 186 -29.03 12.14 0.96
N ASN A 187 -29.47 12.55 -0.22
CA ASN A 187 -28.92 13.69 -0.95
C ASN A 187 -27.41 13.59 -1.12
N VAL A 188 -26.99 12.50 -1.76
CA VAL A 188 -25.58 12.23 -2.07
C VAL A 188 -25.37 12.29 -3.57
N THR A 189 -24.33 13.01 -3.98
CA THR A 189 -23.91 13.09 -5.38
C THR A 189 -22.47 12.55 -5.49
N VAL A 190 -22.26 11.58 -6.37
CA VAL A 190 -20.92 11.09 -6.73
C VAL A 190 -20.56 11.66 -8.11
N THR A 191 -19.44 12.35 -8.20
CA THR A 191 -19.00 13.04 -9.44
C THR A 191 -17.69 12.46 -9.96
N ASN A 192 -17.42 12.69 -11.23
CA ASN A 192 -16.22 12.26 -11.91
C ASN A 192 -16.04 10.73 -11.87
N SER A 193 -14.81 10.28 -11.72
CA SER A 193 -14.46 8.86 -11.57
C SER A 193 -14.46 8.39 -10.11
N ALA A 194 -15.05 9.16 -9.19
CA ALA A 194 -15.05 8.82 -7.78
C ALA A 194 -15.83 7.54 -7.50
N LYS A 195 -15.33 6.74 -6.56
CA LYS A 195 -15.99 5.53 -6.05
C LYS A 195 -16.41 5.77 -4.60
N LEU A 196 -17.71 5.76 -4.34
CA LEU A 196 -18.21 5.75 -2.97
C LEU A 196 -18.52 4.30 -2.56
N THR A 197 -17.91 3.85 -1.48
CA THR A 197 -18.13 2.51 -0.92
C THR A 197 -18.75 2.65 0.46
N PHE A 198 -19.87 1.97 0.69
CA PHE A 198 -20.46 1.83 2.03
C PHE A 198 -20.06 0.50 2.62
N ARG A 199 -19.59 0.54 3.87
CA ARG A 199 -19.24 -0.64 4.66
C ARG A 199 -20.15 -0.67 5.90
N ALA A 200 -21.17 -1.53 5.87
CA ALA A 200 -22.11 -1.66 6.97
C ALA A 200 -21.98 -3.03 7.64
N ASN A 201 -22.14 -3.06 8.98
CA ASN A 201 -22.26 -4.30 9.73
C ASN A 201 -23.62 -4.98 9.50
N LYS A 202 -24.70 -4.19 9.39
CA LYS A 202 -26.06 -4.70 9.23
C LYS A 202 -26.72 -4.28 7.93
N SER A 203 -26.84 -2.98 7.67
CA SER A 203 -27.61 -2.48 6.52
C SER A 203 -27.07 -1.20 5.92
N VAL A 204 -27.32 -1.02 4.62
CA VAL A 204 -27.17 0.26 3.91
C VAL A 204 -28.52 0.63 3.33
N THR A 205 -29.07 1.76 3.75
CA THR A 205 -30.32 2.33 3.20
C THR A 205 -29.99 3.55 2.37
N ILE A 206 -30.28 3.49 1.08
CA ILE A 206 -30.04 4.59 0.13
C ILE A 206 -31.36 5.30 -0.13
N ASN A 207 -31.51 6.51 0.39
CA ASN A 207 -32.68 7.36 0.15
C ASN A 207 -32.40 8.38 -0.95
N SER A 208 -33.44 8.70 -1.68
CA SER A 208 -33.42 9.74 -2.73
C SER A 208 -33.26 11.17 -2.13
N PRO A 209 -32.59 12.08 -2.84
CA PRO A 209 -31.87 11.85 -4.06
C PRO A 209 -30.48 11.21 -3.83
N PHE A 210 -30.13 10.26 -4.68
CA PHE A 210 -28.78 9.72 -4.80
C PHE A 210 -28.39 9.76 -6.28
N THR A 211 -27.36 10.50 -6.62
CA THR A 211 -26.99 10.79 -8.00
C THR A 211 -25.55 10.35 -8.30
N ILE A 212 -25.34 9.70 -9.41
CA ILE A 212 -24.01 9.38 -9.93
C ILE A 212 -23.85 10.09 -11.27
N ASN A 213 -23.00 11.11 -11.30
CA ASN A 213 -22.63 11.83 -12.51
C ASN A 213 -21.31 11.28 -13.04
N GLN A 214 -21.36 10.54 -14.13
CA GLN A 214 -20.16 10.12 -14.85
C GLN A 214 -19.92 11.08 -16.02
N ASP A 215 -18.67 11.59 -16.11
CA ASP A 215 -18.27 12.32 -17.30
C ASP A 215 -18.33 11.37 -18.50
N ARG A 216 -19.17 11.69 -19.45
CA ARG A 216 -19.18 10.97 -20.73
C ARG A 216 -17.88 11.34 -21.46
N LYS A 217 -17.02 10.34 -21.67
CA LYS A 217 -15.87 10.47 -22.57
C LYS A 217 -16.32 10.48 -24.02
#